data_26c16cbb25314d42714ea2e411b7e8ea
#
_entry.id   26c16cbb25314d42714ea2e411b7e8ea
#
_cell.length_a   1.000
_cell.length_b   1.000
_cell.length_c   1.000
_cell.angle_alpha   90.00
_cell.angle_beta   90.00
_cell.angle_gamma   90.00
#
_symmetry.space_group_name_H-M   'P 1'
#
loop_
_entity.id
_entity.type
_entity.pdbx_description
1 polymer ?
#
loop_
_entity_poly.entity_id
_entity_poly.type
_entity_poly.pdbx_seq_one_letter_code
_entity_poly.pdbx_strand_id
1 'polypeptide(L)'
;MTAALAARPLTAQDPPVDSARGDLPARGGVWHILNDPAHARWARPLASAVVPGAGQLLARRERGALYLVAEAFLLTRFLGLNAEGRRERDRYRQLAWLVARGAYQPATQDTAFEYFEQMGRYVESGPFDADPGPGFEPPTDEQTYNGQIWALARRTFFPDFDHPPAPDSPEYQRALAFYTARAIGPGFQWSWRNAGLEQDLYRQTIRQSDDAFRAATQNLGLLLANHVLSAVDAFVSERLSAGAHRVNLTTGFGPDRVQPRSLAFTAQVRVAF
;
A
#
# COMPACT_ATOMS: atom_id res chain seq x y z
N MET A 1 82.44 55.74 -25.98
CA MET A 1 82.75 54.74 -24.93
C MET A 1 81.43 54.21 -24.42
N THR A 2 81.01 53.09 -24.95
CA THR A 2 79.70 52.46 -24.62
C THR A 2 79.99 51.06 -24.07
N ALA A 3 79.75 50.90 -22.79
CA ALA A 3 79.91 49.62 -22.11
C ALA A 3 78.62 48.79 -22.25
N ALA A 4 78.73 47.66 -22.91
CA ALA A 4 77.62 46.69 -22.99
C ALA A 4 77.65 45.77 -21.76
N LEU A 5 76.59 45.74 -20.93
CA LEU A 5 76.38 44.77 -19.88
C LEU A 5 75.73 43.59 -20.46
N ALA A 6 76.41 42.44 -20.47
CA ALA A 6 75.83 41.13 -20.83
C ALA A 6 75.11 40.54 -19.64
N ALA A 7 73.76 40.31 -19.75
CA ALA A 7 72.97 39.62 -18.79
C ALA A 7 73.11 38.09 -19.04
N ARG A 8 73.50 37.34 -17.99
CA ARG A 8 73.48 35.86 -17.96
C ARG A 8 72.08 35.37 -17.73
N PRO A 9 71.64 34.34 -18.46
CA PRO A 9 70.34 33.70 -18.11
C PRO A 9 70.48 32.85 -16.84
N LEU A 10 69.63 33.07 -15.88
CA LEU A 10 69.40 32.18 -14.73
C LEU A 10 68.67 30.92 -15.23
N THR A 11 69.39 29.81 -15.21
CA THR A 11 68.74 28.48 -15.38
C THR A 11 67.95 28.19 -14.12
N ALA A 12 66.63 28.18 -14.23
CA ALA A 12 65.75 27.63 -13.23
C ALA A 12 66.01 26.14 -13.07
N GLN A 13 66.49 25.72 -11.89
CA GLN A 13 66.50 24.31 -11.50
C GLN A 13 65.06 23.89 -11.16
N ASP A 14 64.55 22.96 -11.95
CA ASP A 14 63.29 22.29 -11.57
C ASP A 14 63.50 21.54 -10.25
N PRO A 15 62.58 21.70 -9.30
CA PRO A 15 62.62 20.92 -8.07
C PRO A 15 62.44 19.42 -8.42
N PRO A 16 63.06 18.51 -7.66
CA PRO A 16 62.85 17.08 -7.89
C PRO A 16 61.37 16.76 -7.71
N VAL A 17 60.75 16.22 -8.74
CA VAL A 17 59.40 15.64 -8.70
C VAL A 17 59.49 14.42 -7.79
N ASP A 18 59.09 14.62 -6.56
CA ASP A 18 58.93 13.55 -5.58
C ASP A 18 57.87 12.58 -6.09
N SER A 19 58.33 11.46 -6.58
CA SER A 19 57.46 10.36 -7.09
C SER A 19 56.79 9.58 -5.98
N ALA A 20 56.41 10.23 -4.91
CA ALA A 20 55.47 9.73 -3.92
C ALA A 20 54.02 9.92 -4.42
N ARG A 21 53.72 9.47 -5.67
CA ARG A 21 52.35 9.01 -5.94
C ARG A 21 52.19 7.75 -5.16
N GLY A 22 51.82 7.88 -3.89
CA GLY A 22 51.17 6.83 -3.16
C GLY A 22 50.03 6.34 -4.05
N ASP A 23 50.06 5.07 -4.46
CA ASP A 23 48.97 4.38 -5.07
C ASP A 23 47.78 4.55 -4.15
N LEU A 24 46.98 5.59 -4.42
CA LEU A 24 45.62 5.63 -3.93
C LEU A 24 44.98 4.28 -4.43
N PRO A 25 44.49 3.47 -3.52
CA PRO A 25 43.87 2.22 -3.94
C PRO A 25 42.86 2.60 -5.03
N ALA A 26 43.09 2.06 -6.22
CA ALA A 26 42.21 2.25 -7.33
C ALA A 26 40.79 2.18 -6.77
N ARG A 27 39.98 3.20 -7.04
CA ARG A 27 38.55 3.22 -6.71
C ARG A 27 37.88 2.03 -7.38
N GLY A 28 38.18 0.83 -6.90
CA GLY A 28 37.46 -0.41 -7.09
C GLY A 28 36.14 -0.24 -6.36
N GLY A 29 35.27 0.58 -6.94
CA GLY A 29 33.95 0.81 -6.40
C GLY A 29 33.21 -0.51 -6.28
N VAL A 30 32.05 -0.47 -5.68
CA VAL A 30 31.10 -1.62 -5.52
C VAL A 30 31.06 -2.56 -6.74
N TRP A 31 31.33 -2.04 -7.95
CA TRP A 31 31.45 -2.77 -9.21
C TRP A 31 32.56 -3.83 -9.24
N HIS A 32 33.69 -3.59 -8.58
CA HIS A 32 34.78 -4.57 -8.52
C HIS A 32 34.40 -5.75 -7.63
N ILE A 33 33.73 -5.50 -6.51
CA ILE A 33 33.24 -6.54 -5.61
C ILE A 33 32.15 -7.37 -6.29
N LEU A 34 31.25 -6.75 -7.04
CA LEU A 34 30.15 -7.42 -7.73
C LEU A 34 30.60 -8.29 -8.90
N ASN A 35 31.78 -8.02 -9.48
CA ASN A 35 32.34 -8.77 -10.60
C ASN A 35 33.46 -9.76 -10.21
N ASP A 36 33.94 -9.74 -8.97
CA ASP A 36 34.89 -10.72 -8.46
C ASP A 36 34.23 -12.12 -8.45
N PRO A 37 34.81 -13.15 -9.11
CA PRO A 37 34.23 -14.49 -9.15
C PRO A 37 33.96 -15.10 -7.76
N ALA A 38 34.77 -14.75 -6.75
CA ALA A 38 34.58 -15.24 -5.39
C ALA A 38 33.34 -14.65 -4.72
N HIS A 39 32.99 -13.40 -5.05
CA HIS A 39 31.86 -12.68 -4.48
C HIS A 39 30.61 -12.69 -5.37
N ALA A 40 30.77 -12.84 -6.68
CA ALA A 40 29.69 -12.77 -7.67
C ALA A 40 28.56 -13.77 -7.38
N ARG A 41 28.87 -14.96 -6.87
CA ARG A 41 27.88 -16.02 -6.57
C ARG A 41 26.86 -15.63 -5.49
N TRP A 42 27.17 -14.65 -4.63
CA TRP A 42 26.26 -14.11 -3.63
C TRP A 42 25.84 -12.67 -3.93
N ALA A 43 26.75 -11.86 -4.45
CA ALA A 43 26.50 -10.46 -4.74
C ALA A 43 25.42 -10.27 -5.80
N ARG A 44 25.42 -11.09 -6.87
CA ARG A 44 24.43 -10.98 -7.94
C ARG A 44 23.00 -11.38 -7.51
N PRO A 45 22.79 -12.53 -6.81
CA PRO A 45 21.48 -12.82 -6.24
C PRO A 45 20.97 -11.76 -5.26
N LEU A 46 21.85 -11.24 -4.39
CA LEU A 46 21.50 -10.16 -3.47
C LEU A 46 21.16 -8.87 -4.20
N ALA A 47 21.92 -8.51 -5.23
CA ALA A 47 21.58 -7.35 -6.07
C ALA A 47 20.21 -7.52 -6.74
N SER A 48 19.85 -8.72 -7.20
CA SER A 48 18.54 -9.03 -7.77
C SER A 48 17.41 -9.08 -6.73
N ALA A 49 17.72 -9.37 -5.48
CA ALA A 49 16.75 -9.30 -4.40
C ALA A 49 16.37 -7.84 -4.05
N VAL A 50 17.31 -6.89 -4.23
CA VAL A 50 17.09 -5.46 -3.98
C VAL A 50 16.52 -4.76 -5.22
N VAL A 51 17.09 -5.05 -6.40
CA VAL A 51 16.63 -4.51 -7.70
C VAL A 51 16.45 -5.68 -8.65
N PRO A 52 15.20 -6.09 -8.93
CA PRO A 52 14.94 -7.23 -9.80
C PRO A 52 15.62 -7.08 -11.17
N GLY A 53 16.36 -8.10 -11.56
CA GLY A 53 17.13 -8.11 -12.81
C GLY A 53 18.56 -7.59 -12.69
N ALA A 54 18.94 -6.92 -11.61
CA ALA A 54 20.28 -6.33 -11.47
C ALA A 54 21.40 -7.38 -11.55
N GLY A 55 21.26 -8.51 -10.88
CA GLY A 55 22.25 -9.59 -10.91
C GLY A 55 22.41 -10.21 -12.29
N GLN A 56 21.32 -10.35 -13.04
CA GLN A 56 21.33 -10.83 -14.42
C GLN A 56 22.05 -9.84 -15.36
N LEU A 57 21.78 -8.54 -15.21
CA LEU A 57 22.46 -7.50 -15.99
C LEU A 57 23.94 -7.40 -15.65
N LEU A 58 24.32 -7.51 -14.38
CA LEU A 58 25.73 -7.62 -13.97
C LEU A 58 26.42 -8.84 -14.58
N ALA A 59 25.68 -9.93 -14.78
CA ALA A 59 26.15 -11.13 -15.50
C ALA A 59 26.06 -11.01 -17.03
N ARG A 60 25.75 -9.81 -17.57
CA ARG A 60 25.53 -9.54 -19.01
C ARG A 60 24.44 -10.42 -19.63
N ARG A 61 23.38 -10.70 -18.87
CA ARG A 61 22.23 -11.50 -19.34
C ARG A 61 21.04 -10.58 -19.60
N GLU A 62 20.59 -10.51 -20.84
CA GLU A 62 19.51 -9.62 -21.30
C GLU A 62 18.18 -9.85 -20.58
N ARG A 63 17.93 -11.06 -20.10
CA ARG A 63 16.70 -11.36 -19.33
C ARG A 63 16.56 -10.53 -18.05
N GLY A 64 17.62 -9.93 -17.52
CA GLY A 64 17.54 -8.99 -16.43
C GLY A 64 16.66 -7.78 -16.73
N ALA A 65 16.61 -7.37 -18.01
CA ALA A 65 15.75 -6.28 -18.46
C ALA A 65 14.24 -6.61 -18.29
N LEU A 66 13.84 -7.88 -18.43
CA LEU A 66 12.44 -8.30 -18.24
C LEU A 66 11.99 -8.09 -16.80
N TYR A 67 12.84 -8.41 -15.82
CA TYR A 67 12.55 -8.19 -14.42
C TYR A 67 12.43 -6.69 -14.09
N LEU A 68 13.29 -5.85 -14.66
CA LEU A 68 13.21 -4.39 -14.50
C LEU A 68 11.95 -3.80 -15.12
N VAL A 69 11.57 -4.26 -16.31
CA VAL A 69 10.33 -3.82 -16.98
C VAL A 69 9.11 -4.25 -16.15
N ALA A 70 9.09 -5.50 -15.67
CA ALA A 70 8.04 -5.99 -14.80
C ALA A 70 7.95 -5.15 -13.51
N GLU A 71 9.10 -4.85 -12.89
CA GLU A 71 9.16 -4.01 -11.68
C GLU A 71 8.60 -2.61 -11.94
N ALA A 72 9.04 -1.94 -12.99
CA ALA A 72 8.56 -0.61 -13.34
C ALA A 72 7.04 -0.59 -13.60
N PHE A 73 6.52 -1.59 -14.32
CA PHE A 73 5.09 -1.75 -14.57
C PHE A 73 4.31 -1.97 -13.28
N LEU A 74 4.74 -2.93 -12.46
CA LEU A 74 4.06 -3.27 -11.21
C LEU A 74 4.11 -2.11 -10.21
N LEU A 75 5.24 -1.41 -10.11
CA LEU A 75 5.37 -0.23 -9.24
C LEU A 75 4.45 0.90 -9.70
N THR A 76 4.42 1.21 -11.00
CA THR A 76 3.53 2.24 -11.55
C THR A 76 2.07 1.90 -11.29
N ARG A 77 1.69 0.63 -11.49
CA ARG A 77 0.34 0.13 -11.22
C ARG A 77 -0.01 0.22 -9.74
N PHE A 78 0.89 -0.19 -8.84
CA PHE A 78 0.71 -0.07 -7.39
C PHE A 78 0.47 1.38 -6.95
N LEU A 79 1.30 2.31 -7.43
CA LEU A 79 1.14 3.73 -7.11
C LEU A 79 -0.16 4.30 -7.68
N GLY A 80 -0.54 3.93 -8.90
CA GLY A 80 -1.79 4.33 -9.54
C GLY A 80 -3.02 3.87 -8.76
N LEU A 81 -3.07 2.59 -8.39
CA LEU A 81 -4.16 2.00 -7.60
C LEU A 81 -4.29 2.63 -6.21
N ASN A 82 -3.16 2.89 -5.53
CA ASN A 82 -3.19 3.62 -4.26
C ASN A 82 -3.69 5.06 -4.41
N ALA A 83 -3.31 5.73 -5.49
CA ALA A 83 -3.80 7.08 -5.76
C ALA A 83 -5.30 7.09 -6.06
N GLU A 84 -5.80 6.11 -6.81
CA GLU A 84 -7.23 5.91 -7.08
C GLU A 84 -8.01 5.64 -5.79
N GLY A 85 -7.56 4.67 -4.98
CA GLY A 85 -8.19 4.35 -3.70
C GLY A 85 -8.29 5.56 -2.78
N ARG A 86 -7.23 6.39 -2.71
CA ARG A 86 -7.27 7.65 -1.94
C ARG A 86 -8.26 8.65 -2.51
N ARG A 87 -8.31 8.84 -3.84
CA ARG A 87 -9.27 9.77 -4.47
C ARG A 87 -10.71 9.38 -4.18
N GLU A 88 -11.04 8.09 -4.32
CA GLU A 88 -12.39 7.61 -4.06
C GLU A 88 -12.73 7.67 -2.56
N ARG A 89 -11.75 7.42 -1.69
CA ARG A 89 -11.91 7.62 -0.24
C ARG A 89 -12.22 9.08 0.11
N ASP A 90 -11.50 10.02 -0.48
CA ASP A 90 -11.72 11.44 -0.21
C ASP A 90 -13.08 11.88 -0.77
N ARG A 91 -13.51 11.33 -1.92
CA ARG A 91 -14.82 11.58 -2.51
C ARG A 91 -15.98 11.10 -1.60
N TYR A 92 -15.95 9.85 -1.10
CA TYR A 92 -17.03 9.40 -0.23
C TYR A 92 -17.04 10.13 1.11
N ARG A 93 -15.89 10.50 1.64
CA ARG A 93 -15.80 11.33 2.85
C ARG A 93 -16.41 12.71 2.63
N GLN A 94 -16.17 13.30 1.48
CA GLN A 94 -16.76 14.58 1.12
C GLN A 94 -18.29 14.48 0.95
N LEU A 95 -18.80 13.42 0.30
CA LEU A 95 -20.24 13.15 0.21
C LEU A 95 -20.87 12.99 1.60
N ALA A 96 -20.25 12.19 2.47
CA ALA A 96 -20.70 12.05 3.85
C ALA A 96 -20.80 13.39 4.56
N TRP A 97 -19.77 14.22 4.43
CA TRP A 97 -19.70 15.51 5.08
C TRP A 97 -20.72 16.52 4.55
N LEU A 98 -20.76 16.73 3.23
CA LEU A 98 -21.57 17.78 2.62
C LEU A 98 -23.06 17.42 2.57
N VAL A 99 -23.39 16.15 2.37
CA VAL A 99 -24.77 15.71 2.14
C VAL A 99 -25.36 15.12 3.44
N ALA A 100 -24.85 13.96 3.88
CA ALA A 100 -25.49 13.22 4.95
C ALA A 100 -25.37 13.91 6.33
N ARG A 101 -24.24 14.58 6.58
CA ARG A 101 -23.98 15.28 7.84
C ARG A 101 -24.27 16.78 7.79
N GLY A 102 -24.50 17.32 6.59
CA GLY A 102 -24.72 18.75 6.39
C GLY A 102 -25.86 19.33 7.23
N ALA A 103 -26.94 18.58 7.40
CA ALA A 103 -28.10 19.00 8.23
C ALA A 103 -27.77 19.14 9.73
N TYR A 104 -26.74 18.45 10.22
CA TYR A 104 -26.31 18.48 11.63
C TYR A 104 -25.22 19.52 11.90
N GLN A 105 -24.80 20.27 10.89
CA GLN A 105 -23.82 21.36 10.95
C GLN A 105 -22.59 21.04 11.83
N PRO A 106 -21.89 19.94 11.60
CA PRO A 106 -20.69 19.65 12.37
C PRO A 106 -19.68 20.78 12.15
N ALA A 107 -19.16 21.35 13.23
CA ALA A 107 -18.33 22.56 13.22
C ALA A 107 -17.01 22.36 12.44
N THR A 108 -16.50 21.14 12.37
CA THR A 108 -15.27 20.79 11.64
C THR A 108 -15.42 19.40 11.01
N GLN A 109 -14.69 19.19 9.90
CA GLN A 109 -14.57 17.87 9.32
C GLN A 109 -13.79 16.97 10.31
N ASP A 110 -14.50 16.07 10.97
CA ASP A 110 -13.94 15.25 12.02
C ASP A 110 -13.12 14.12 11.42
N THR A 111 -11.81 14.11 11.71
CA THR A 111 -10.89 13.04 11.31
C THR A 111 -11.10 11.75 12.10
N ALA A 112 -11.73 11.83 13.27
CA ALA A 112 -12.06 10.69 14.12
C ALA A 112 -13.40 10.03 13.75
N PHE A 113 -14.11 10.52 12.72
CA PHE A 113 -15.34 9.90 12.25
C PHE A 113 -15.03 8.55 11.58
N GLU A 114 -15.49 7.46 12.18
CA GLU A 114 -15.22 6.09 11.75
C GLU A 114 -16.46 5.35 11.20
N TYR A 115 -17.61 6.02 11.13
CA TYR A 115 -18.89 5.38 10.80
C TYR A 115 -19.21 5.32 9.30
N PHE A 116 -18.23 5.48 8.42
CA PHE A 116 -18.44 5.53 6.97
C PHE A 116 -19.14 4.29 6.41
N GLU A 117 -18.80 3.10 6.88
CA GLU A 117 -19.47 1.87 6.45
C GLU A 117 -20.92 1.83 6.92
N GLN A 118 -21.20 2.27 8.16
CA GLN A 118 -22.53 2.31 8.72
C GLN A 118 -23.42 3.32 7.97
N MET A 119 -22.88 4.46 7.58
CA MET A 119 -23.56 5.41 6.70
C MET A 119 -23.95 4.82 5.34
N GLY A 120 -23.16 3.92 4.80
CA GLY A 120 -23.51 3.17 3.60
C GLY A 120 -24.64 2.17 3.83
N ARG A 121 -24.73 1.60 5.03
CA ARG A 121 -25.71 0.55 5.37
C ARG A 121 -27.07 1.12 5.80
N TYR A 122 -27.06 2.16 6.61
CA TYR A 122 -28.26 2.76 7.17
C TYR A 122 -28.58 4.11 6.53
N VAL A 123 -29.85 4.37 6.29
CA VAL A 123 -30.30 5.65 5.73
C VAL A 123 -29.98 6.81 6.69
N GLU A 124 -30.07 6.57 7.99
CA GLU A 124 -29.74 7.57 8.99
C GLU A 124 -29.24 6.94 10.31
N SER A 125 -28.55 7.74 11.11
CA SER A 125 -28.14 7.35 12.45
C SER A 125 -29.33 7.14 13.39
N GLY A 126 -30.41 7.86 13.17
CA GLY A 126 -31.52 7.96 14.09
C GLY A 126 -31.26 8.94 15.24
N PRO A 127 -32.28 9.25 16.03
CA PRO A 127 -32.14 10.05 17.22
C PRO A 127 -31.24 9.36 18.26
N PHE A 128 -30.60 10.15 19.10
CA PHE A 128 -29.82 9.67 20.22
C PHE A 128 -30.39 10.30 21.49
N ASP A 129 -30.86 9.46 22.36
CA ASP A 129 -31.20 9.85 23.71
C ASP A 129 -30.45 8.94 24.68
N ALA A 130 -29.64 9.53 25.55
CA ALA A 130 -28.87 8.84 26.57
C ALA A 130 -29.10 9.45 27.96
N ASP A 131 -30.08 10.33 28.06
CA ASP A 131 -30.46 10.90 29.37
C ASP A 131 -31.25 9.84 30.15
N PRO A 132 -30.73 9.36 31.31
CA PRO A 132 -31.43 8.37 32.14
C PRO A 132 -32.62 8.99 32.90
N GLY A 133 -33.01 10.20 32.56
CA GLY A 133 -34.16 10.90 33.15
C GLY A 133 -35.50 10.25 32.80
N PRO A 134 -36.61 10.74 33.37
CA PRO A 134 -37.94 10.19 33.15
C PRO A 134 -38.49 10.35 31.74
N GLY A 135 -37.74 10.90 30.81
CA GLY A 135 -38.07 11.04 29.38
C GLY A 135 -37.17 10.26 28.44
N PHE A 136 -36.31 9.36 28.93
CA PHE A 136 -35.45 8.54 28.08
C PHE A 136 -36.28 7.56 27.25
N GLU A 137 -36.28 7.78 25.95
CA GLU A 137 -36.89 6.90 24.96
C GLU A 137 -35.87 6.55 23.90
N PRO A 138 -35.18 5.40 24.03
CA PRO A 138 -34.29 4.94 22.97
C PRO A 138 -35.06 4.76 21.65
N PRO A 139 -34.45 5.04 20.48
CA PRO A 139 -35.14 4.92 19.23
C PRO A 139 -35.53 3.46 18.94
N THR A 140 -36.79 3.25 18.60
CA THR A 140 -37.35 1.91 18.30
C THR A 140 -37.38 1.61 16.82
N ASP A 141 -37.14 2.58 15.95
CA ASP A 141 -37.06 2.40 14.49
C ASP A 141 -35.82 1.61 14.09
N GLU A 142 -35.98 0.31 13.86
CA GLU A 142 -34.91 -0.60 13.45
C GLU A 142 -34.33 -0.31 12.05
N GLN A 143 -34.89 0.62 11.27
CA GLN A 143 -34.30 1.09 10.02
C GLN A 143 -33.17 2.08 10.24
N THR A 144 -33.08 2.67 11.42
CA THR A 144 -31.98 3.53 11.82
C THR A 144 -30.87 2.76 12.51
N TYR A 145 -29.64 3.30 12.50
CA TYR A 145 -28.50 2.68 13.18
C TYR A 145 -28.75 2.56 14.69
N ASN A 146 -29.13 3.66 15.35
CA ASN A 146 -29.37 3.69 16.79
C ASN A 146 -30.53 2.77 17.19
N GLY A 147 -31.58 2.70 16.37
CA GLY A 147 -32.69 1.78 16.61
C GLY A 147 -32.26 0.32 16.52
N GLN A 148 -31.38 -0.03 15.58
CA GLN A 148 -30.79 -1.38 15.51
C GLN A 148 -29.94 -1.72 16.73
N ILE A 149 -29.14 -0.76 17.22
CA ILE A 149 -28.34 -0.95 18.44
C ILE A 149 -29.26 -1.19 19.65
N TRP A 150 -30.37 -0.42 19.75
CA TRP A 150 -31.33 -0.62 20.81
C TRP A 150 -32.06 -1.97 20.70
N ALA A 151 -32.51 -2.35 19.51
CA ALA A 151 -33.12 -3.65 19.27
C ALA A 151 -32.17 -4.79 19.65
N LEU A 152 -30.89 -4.69 19.30
CA LEU A 152 -29.87 -5.67 19.69
C LEU A 152 -29.67 -5.71 21.21
N ALA A 153 -29.67 -4.56 21.88
CA ALA A 153 -29.58 -4.48 23.33
C ALA A 153 -30.77 -5.19 24.00
N ARG A 154 -31.99 -4.95 23.53
CA ARG A 154 -33.19 -5.62 24.03
C ARG A 154 -33.13 -7.13 23.84
N ARG A 155 -32.78 -7.58 22.62
CA ARG A 155 -32.65 -9.03 22.33
C ARG A 155 -31.59 -9.73 23.20
N THR A 156 -30.59 -8.98 23.64
CA THR A 156 -29.47 -9.53 24.43
C THR A 156 -29.78 -9.59 25.92
N PHE A 157 -30.46 -8.59 26.45
CA PHE A 157 -30.55 -8.37 27.90
C PHE A 157 -31.96 -8.53 28.44
N PHE A 158 -33.02 -8.40 27.62
CA PHE A 158 -34.39 -8.55 28.13
C PHE A 158 -34.79 -10.03 28.17
N PRO A 159 -35.46 -10.49 29.23
CA PRO A 159 -36.02 -11.85 29.28
C PRO A 159 -37.08 -12.08 28.20
N ASP A 160 -37.87 -11.04 27.89
CA ASP A 160 -38.87 -11.02 26.84
C ASP A 160 -38.68 -9.75 26.02
N PHE A 161 -38.50 -9.93 24.68
CA PHE A 161 -38.27 -8.82 23.78
C PHE A 161 -39.49 -7.88 23.65
N ASP A 162 -40.70 -8.45 23.69
CA ASP A 162 -41.96 -7.73 23.48
C ASP A 162 -42.48 -7.06 24.75
N HIS A 163 -41.98 -7.50 25.90
CA HIS A 163 -42.38 -6.96 27.21
C HIS A 163 -41.14 -6.42 27.94
N PRO A 164 -40.80 -5.14 27.70
CA PRO A 164 -39.64 -4.52 28.33
C PRO A 164 -39.73 -4.57 29.85
N PRO A 165 -38.66 -4.93 30.57
CA PRO A 165 -38.63 -4.87 32.03
C PRO A 165 -38.68 -3.41 32.50
N ALA A 166 -38.95 -3.19 33.80
CA ALA A 166 -38.98 -1.87 34.36
C ALA A 166 -37.65 -1.13 34.15
N PRO A 167 -37.66 0.19 33.88
CA PRO A 167 -36.45 0.97 33.61
C PRO A 167 -35.36 0.89 34.68
N ASP A 168 -35.72 0.69 35.93
CA ASP A 168 -34.83 0.56 37.10
C ASP A 168 -34.28 -0.88 37.26
N SER A 169 -34.76 -1.84 36.47
CA SER A 169 -34.30 -3.24 36.54
C SER A 169 -32.86 -3.38 36.07
N PRO A 170 -32.12 -4.37 36.62
CA PRO A 170 -30.73 -4.65 36.16
C PRO A 170 -30.64 -5.00 34.69
N GLU A 171 -31.65 -5.64 34.13
CA GLU A 171 -31.75 -6.03 32.73
C GLU A 171 -31.84 -4.81 31.83
N TYR A 172 -32.73 -3.89 32.15
CA TYR A 172 -32.91 -2.63 31.42
C TYR A 172 -31.64 -1.77 31.48
N GLN A 173 -31.04 -1.63 32.68
CA GLN A 173 -29.80 -0.86 32.85
C GLN A 173 -28.61 -1.45 32.03
N ARG A 174 -28.51 -2.77 31.94
CA ARG A 174 -27.50 -3.43 31.08
C ARG A 174 -27.74 -3.13 29.60
N ALA A 175 -28.99 -3.22 29.15
CA ALA A 175 -29.38 -2.87 27.79
C ALA A 175 -29.06 -1.41 27.46
N LEU A 176 -29.37 -0.51 28.37
CA LEU A 176 -29.10 0.91 28.25
C LEU A 176 -27.59 1.20 28.17
N ALA A 177 -26.81 0.61 29.06
CA ALA A 177 -25.34 0.74 29.01
C ALA A 177 -24.74 0.23 27.70
N PHE A 178 -25.27 -0.90 27.18
CA PHE A 178 -24.86 -1.43 25.90
C PHE A 178 -25.18 -0.48 24.73
N TYR A 179 -26.40 0.08 24.73
CA TYR A 179 -26.84 1.07 23.74
C TYR A 179 -25.98 2.33 23.80
N THR A 180 -25.86 2.94 24.96
CA THR A 180 -25.10 4.20 25.14
C THR A 180 -23.64 4.08 24.71
N ALA A 181 -23.04 2.91 24.93
CA ALA A 181 -21.65 2.67 24.53
C ALA A 181 -21.45 2.52 23.00
N ARG A 182 -22.52 2.32 22.22
CA ARG A 182 -22.43 1.98 20.79
C ARG A 182 -23.25 2.87 19.88
N ALA A 183 -24.24 3.56 20.41
CA ALA A 183 -25.10 4.45 19.65
C ALA A 183 -24.35 5.70 19.18
N ILE A 184 -24.80 6.26 18.07
CA ILE A 184 -24.25 7.48 17.50
C ILE A 184 -24.80 8.67 18.26
N GLY A 185 -23.92 9.36 18.96
CA GLY A 185 -24.22 10.58 19.71
C GLY A 185 -24.37 11.81 18.81
N PRO A 186 -24.75 12.96 19.39
CA PRO A 186 -25.10 14.18 18.65
C PRO A 186 -24.01 14.71 17.72
N GLY A 187 -22.73 14.49 18.04
CA GLY A 187 -21.60 14.97 17.23
C GLY A 187 -21.34 14.17 15.96
N PHE A 188 -21.96 12.99 15.80
CA PHE A 188 -21.67 12.06 14.70
C PHE A 188 -22.90 11.67 13.87
N GLN A 189 -24.02 12.34 14.05
CA GLN A 189 -25.26 12.04 13.35
C GLN A 189 -25.17 12.27 11.84
N TRP A 190 -25.96 11.49 11.08
CA TRP A 190 -26.13 11.59 9.63
C TRP A 190 -27.56 11.25 9.22
N SER A 191 -27.98 11.70 8.03
CA SER A 191 -29.20 11.25 7.35
C SER A 191 -29.07 11.38 5.84
N TRP A 192 -29.46 10.34 5.11
CA TRP A 192 -29.62 10.30 3.65
C TRP A 192 -31.09 10.39 3.24
N ARG A 193 -32.01 10.67 4.16
CA ARG A 193 -33.47 10.56 3.94
C ARG A 193 -33.95 11.29 2.69
N ASN A 194 -33.36 12.41 2.36
CA ASN A 194 -33.68 13.21 1.17
C ASN A 194 -32.58 13.15 0.08
N ALA A 195 -31.67 12.21 0.14
CA ALA A 195 -30.47 12.12 -0.69
C ALA A 195 -30.15 10.65 -1.05
N GLY A 196 -31.16 9.90 -1.52
CA GLY A 196 -31.03 8.47 -1.80
C GLY A 196 -30.07 8.18 -2.96
N LEU A 197 -30.05 9.03 -4.00
CA LEU A 197 -29.11 8.87 -5.11
C LEU A 197 -27.67 9.12 -4.67
N GLU A 198 -27.46 10.09 -3.80
CA GLU A 198 -26.16 10.41 -3.23
C GLU A 198 -25.68 9.27 -2.29
N GLN A 199 -26.61 8.62 -1.56
CA GLN A 199 -26.28 7.43 -0.79
C GLN A 199 -25.85 6.26 -1.68
N ASP A 200 -26.49 6.05 -2.82
CA ASP A 200 -26.09 5.01 -3.76
C ASP A 200 -24.72 5.30 -4.39
N LEU A 201 -24.47 6.55 -4.78
CA LEU A 201 -23.17 7.00 -5.23
C LEU A 201 -22.11 6.81 -4.13
N TYR A 202 -22.44 7.15 -2.89
CA TYR A 202 -21.59 6.97 -1.72
C TYR A 202 -21.18 5.49 -1.54
N ARG A 203 -22.15 4.56 -1.58
CA ARG A 203 -21.90 3.12 -1.51
C ARG A 203 -21.00 2.64 -2.65
N GLN A 204 -21.22 3.14 -3.86
CA GLN A 204 -20.39 2.82 -5.01
C GLN A 204 -18.95 3.30 -4.82
N THR A 205 -18.78 4.52 -4.35
CA THR A 205 -17.46 5.14 -4.13
C THR A 205 -16.66 4.42 -3.04
N ILE A 206 -17.31 3.96 -1.96
CA ILE A 206 -16.66 3.09 -0.95
C ILE A 206 -16.15 1.82 -1.61
N ARG A 207 -17.01 1.11 -2.37
CA ARG A 207 -16.59 -0.13 -3.06
C ARG A 207 -15.41 0.10 -4.01
N GLN A 208 -15.43 1.18 -4.78
CA GLN A 208 -14.33 1.54 -5.69
C GLN A 208 -13.03 1.81 -4.93
N SER A 209 -13.09 2.52 -3.80
CA SER A 209 -11.94 2.74 -2.91
C SER A 209 -11.37 1.41 -2.40
N ASP A 210 -12.23 0.53 -1.88
CA ASP A 210 -11.82 -0.76 -1.32
C ASP A 210 -11.23 -1.68 -2.39
N ASP A 211 -11.84 -1.72 -3.56
CA ASP A 211 -11.36 -2.53 -4.69
C ASP A 211 -9.99 -2.03 -5.18
N ALA A 212 -9.79 -0.71 -5.26
CA ALA A 212 -8.51 -0.13 -5.63
C ALA A 212 -7.41 -0.46 -4.60
N PHE A 213 -7.67 -0.32 -3.30
CA PHE A 213 -6.71 -0.70 -2.26
C PHE A 213 -6.44 -2.20 -2.23
N ARG A 214 -7.46 -3.03 -2.42
CA ARG A 214 -7.31 -4.49 -2.52
C ARG A 214 -6.45 -4.88 -3.71
N ALA A 215 -6.71 -4.28 -4.88
CA ALA A 215 -5.90 -4.48 -6.08
C ALA A 215 -4.46 -3.97 -5.90
N ALA A 216 -4.24 -2.85 -5.18
CA ALA A 216 -2.91 -2.37 -4.81
C ALA A 216 -2.16 -3.39 -3.94
N THR A 217 -2.82 -3.95 -2.93
CA THR A 217 -2.23 -4.98 -2.05
C THR A 217 -1.86 -6.24 -2.83
N GLN A 218 -2.71 -6.71 -3.74
CA GLN A 218 -2.39 -7.83 -4.63
C GLN A 218 -1.18 -7.52 -5.52
N ASN A 219 -1.12 -6.30 -6.04
CA ASN A 219 -0.01 -5.86 -6.88
C ASN A 219 1.32 -5.75 -6.10
N LEU A 220 1.27 -5.38 -4.82
CA LEU A 220 2.44 -5.45 -3.92
C LEU A 220 2.94 -6.89 -3.76
N GLY A 221 2.03 -7.87 -3.67
CA GLY A 221 2.39 -9.29 -3.67
C GLY A 221 3.14 -9.70 -4.94
N LEU A 222 2.73 -9.19 -6.12
CA LEU A 222 3.43 -9.45 -7.39
C LEU A 222 4.81 -8.77 -7.43
N LEU A 223 4.96 -7.56 -6.87
CA LEU A 223 6.26 -6.91 -6.71
C LEU A 223 7.21 -7.79 -5.90
N LEU A 224 6.78 -8.25 -4.73
CA LEU A 224 7.58 -9.15 -3.89
C LEU A 224 7.95 -10.45 -4.62
N ALA A 225 7.00 -11.03 -5.36
CA ALA A 225 7.26 -12.22 -6.17
C ALA A 225 8.31 -11.96 -7.25
N ASN A 226 8.30 -10.79 -7.91
CA ASN A 226 9.30 -10.39 -8.90
C ASN A 226 10.71 -10.32 -8.29
N HIS A 227 10.84 -9.76 -7.07
CA HIS A 227 12.13 -9.74 -6.34
C HIS A 227 12.61 -11.15 -6.04
N VAL A 228 11.76 -12.01 -5.49
CA VAL A 228 12.11 -13.39 -5.14
C VAL A 228 12.50 -14.18 -6.38
N LEU A 229 11.70 -14.12 -7.45
CA LEU A 229 11.98 -14.83 -8.70
C LEU A 229 13.28 -14.37 -9.35
N SER A 230 13.53 -13.07 -9.37
CA SER A 230 14.76 -12.50 -9.89
C SER A 230 16.00 -12.94 -9.08
N ALA A 231 15.89 -12.94 -7.74
CA ALA A 231 16.98 -13.39 -6.87
C ALA A 231 17.28 -14.89 -7.07
N VAL A 232 16.24 -15.73 -7.12
CA VAL A 232 16.36 -17.18 -7.36
C VAL A 232 16.95 -17.45 -8.74
N ASP A 233 16.47 -16.77 -9.78
CA ASP A 233 17.02 -16.92 -11.14
C ASP A 233 18.51 -16.52 -11.20
N ALA A 234 18.90 -15.41 -10.54
CA ALA A 234 20.29 -15.01 -10.44
C ALA A 234 21.13 -16.07 -9.71
N PHE A 235 20.64 -16.60 -8.58
CA PHE A 235 21.31 -17.63 -7.80
C PHE A 235 21.52 -18.93 -8.58
N VAL A 236 20.45 -19.45 -9.17
CA VAL A 236 20.51 -20.69 -9.97
C VAL A 236 21.46 -20.51 -11.17
N SER A 237 21.38 -19.36 -11.81
CA SER A 237 22.23 -19.02 -12.95
C SER A 237 23.72 -18.98 -12.60
N GLU A 238 24.08 -18.47 -11.43
CA GLU A 238 25.48 -18.45 -10.96
C GLU A 238 25.96 -19.85 -10.64
N ARG A 239 25.14 -20.66 -9.99
CA ARG A 239 25.47 -22.06 -9.65
C ARG A 239 25.71 -22.92 -10.91
N LEU A 240 24.87 -22.75 -11.90
CA LEU A 240 24.97 -23.53 -13.14
C LEU A 240 26.08 -23.04 -14.07
N SER A 241 26.45 -21.76 -14.00
CA SER A 241 27.62 -21.25 -14.75
C SER A 241 28.96 -21.74 -14.16
N ALA A 242 28.97 -22.06 -12.87
CA ALA A 242 30.14 -22.61 -12.18
C ALA A 242 30.32 -24.12 -12.46
N GLY A 243 29.27 -24.85 -12.86
CA GLY A 243 29.32 -26.22 -13.30
C GLY A 243 28.92 -26.30 -14.77
N ALA A 244 29.70 -26.91 -15.64
CA ALA A 244 29.66 -26.90 -17.10
C ALA A 244 28.29 -27.27 -17.77
N HIS A 245 27.16 -27.06 -17.12
CA HIS A 245 25.82 -27.35 -17.65
C HIS A 245 25.07 -26.06 -18.00
N ARG A 246 24.66 -25.90 -19.25
CA ARG A 246 23.85 -24.78 -19.72
C ARG A 246 22.38 -25.03 -19.39
N VAL A 247 21.86 -24.36 -18.35
CA VAL A 247 20.42 -24.29 -18.10
C VAL A 247 19.89 -22.98 -18.66
N ASN A 248 18.93 -23.07 -19.57
CA ASN A 248 18.22 -21.92 -20.10
C ASN A 248 16.86 -21.80 -19.35
N LEU A 249 16.71 -20.74 -18.59
CA LEU A 249 15.42 -20.34 -18.04
C LEU A 249 14.78 -19.31 -18.97
N THR A 250 13.65 -19.65 -19.56
CA THR A 250 12.85 -18.71 -20.37
C THR A 250 11.61 -18.35 -19.59
N THR A 251 11.45 -17.06 -19.31
CA THR A 251 10.24 -16.53 -18.67
C THR A 251 9.49 -15.67 -19.68
N GLY A 252 8.16 -15.75 -19.68
CA GLY A 252 7.32 -14.97 -20.57
C GLY A 252 6.02 -14.57 -19.91
N PHE A 253 5.55 -13.36 -20.24
CA PHE A 253 4.18 -12.92 -19.97
C PHE A 253 3.39 -13.08 -21.28
N GLY A 254 2.22 -13.69 -21.19
CA GLY A 254 1.33 -13.83 -22.34
C GLY A 254 -0.11 -13.96 -21.89
N PRO A 255 -1.06 -13.86 -22.83
CA PRO A 255 -2.45 -14.14 -22.52
C PRO A 255 -2.59 -15.58 -22.00
N ASP A 256 -3.37 -15.73 -20.94
CA ASP A 256 -3.71 -17.06 -20.41
C ASP A 256 -4.43 -17.87 -21.49
N ARG A 257 -3.99 -19.11 -21.72
CA ARG A 257 -4.63 -20.01 -22.69
C ARG A 257 -6.02 -20.46 -22.27
N VAL A 258 -6.33 -20.38 -20.97
CA VAL A 258 -7.64 -20.78 -20.39
C VAL A 258 -8.56 -19.58 -20.25
N GLN A 259 -8.00 -18.39 -19.95
CA GLN A 259 -8.73 -17.13 -19.81
C GLN A 259 -8.06 -16.01 -20.63
N PRO A 260 -8.45 -15.81 -21.91
CA PRO A 260 -7.77 -14.88 -22.82
C PRO A 260 -7.74 -13.39 -22.37
N ARG A 261 -8.52 -13.02 -21.36
CA ARG A 261 -8.56 -11.67 -20.77
C ARG A 261 -7.63 -11.48 -19.57
N SER A 262 -6.94 -12.55 -19.14
CA SER A 262 -5.94 -12.50 -18.07
C SER A 262 -4.54 -12.70 -18.63
N LEU A 263 -3.53 -12.10 -17.97
CA LEU A 263 -2.13 -12.31 -18.28
C LEU A 263 -1.60 -13.45 -17.41
N ALA A 264 -1.03 -14.47 -18.05
CA ALA A 264 -0.35 -15.57 -17.39
C ALA A 264 1.16 -15.39 -17.45
N PHE A 265 1.83 -15.67 -16.33
CA PHE A 265 3.27 -15.80 -16.26
C PHE A 265 3.68 -17.25 -16.56
N THR A 266 4.52 -17.46 -17.54
CA THR A 266 5.09 -18.77 -17.85
C THR A 266 6.59 -18.78 -17.57
N ALA A 267 7.06 -19.76 -16.82
CA ALA A 267 8.47 -20.02 -16.62
C ALA A 267 8.82 -21.41 -17.18
N GLN A 268 9.76 -21.47 -18.11
CA GLN A 268 10.23 -22.73 -18.70
C GLN A 268 11.72 -22.93 -18.39
N VAL A 269 12.06 -24.05 -17.75
CA VAL A 269 13.44 -24.46 -17.46
C VAL A 269 13.85 -25.52 -18.49
N ARG A 270 14.87 -25.23 -19.31
CA ARG A 270 15.54 -26.23 -20.17
C ARG A 270 16.92 -26.54 -19.60
N VAL A 271 17.15 -27.80 -19.27
CA VAL A 271 18.45 -28.30 -18.86
C VAL A 271 19.03 -29.09 -20.08
N ALA A 272 20.17 -28.63 -20.60
CA ALA A 272 20.94 -29.41 -21.58
C ALA A 272 22.05 -30.11 -20.78
N PHE A 273 22.04 -31.44 -20.82
CA PHE A 273 23.05 -32.31 -20.20
C PHE A 273 24.23 -32.49 -21.16
#